data_7fd0db0cf4a7d2c3d488ee586eec477b
#
_entry.id   7fd0db0cf4a7d2c3d488ee586eec477b
#
_cell.length_a   1.000
_cell.length_b   1.000
_cell.length_c   1.000
_cell.angle_alpha   90.00
_cell.angle_beta   90.00
_cell.angle_gamma   90.00
#
_symmetry.space_group_name_H-M   'P 1'
#
loop_
_entity.id
_entity.type
_entity.pdbx_description
1 polymer ?
#
loop_
_entity_poly.entity_id
_entity_poly.type
_entity_poly.pdbx_seq_one_letter_code
_entity_poly.pdbx_strand_id
1 'polypeptide(L)'
;GTWPAFWLLPTNSPYGGWPNGGEIDIMEHYGCESMNSGDPFATVHSSMYNWNGGIQPPSYYLNQEIDTNEFHDYEMEWSENDIKFYIDGNYMGTYFKTNSGWQQWPFDQEFHIILNLAIGSSYMACTTENNLFPQKLEVDYVRVFQLGDGCGLDGDINQDNFVNVTDVVLLISSILSGDNNFNLCYDLNNDSQINV
;
A
#
# COMPACT_ATOMS: atom_id res chain seq x y z
N GLY A 1 12.24 -16.78 -15.39
CA GLY A 1 11.37 -16.17 -16.36
C GLY A 1 9.93 -15.97 -15.90
N THR A 2 9.63 -16.05 -14.60
CA THR A 2 8.33 -15.66 -13.98
C THR A 2 8.42 -14.22 -13.46
N TRP A 3 7.25 -13.59 -13.35
CA TRP A 3 7.11 -12.25 -12.81
C TRP A 3 5.82 -12.19 -11.98
N PRO A 4 5.87 -12.64 -10.72
CA PRO A 4 4.79 -12.44 -9.77
C PRO A 4 4.69 -10.96 -9.38
N ALA A 5 3.47 -10.48 -9.18
CA ALA A 5 3.19 -9.14 -8.72
C ALA A 5 1.95 -9.07 -7.83
N PHE A 6 2.03 -8.21 -6.82
CA PHE A 6 0.95 -7.71 -5.99
C PHE A 6 0.95 -6.18 -6.13
N TRP A 7 -0.07 -5.65 -6.80
CA TRP A 7 -0.06 -4.28 -7.27
C TRP A 7 -1.47 -3.70 -7.42
N LEU A 8 -1.57 -2.42 -7.71
CA LEU A 8 -2.82 -1.70 -7.81
C LEU A 8 -2.87 -0.79 -9.04
N LEU A 9 -4.05 -0.75 -9.66
CA LEU A 9 -4.41 0.23 -10.69
C LEU A 9 -5.64 1.04 -10.27
N PRO A 10 -5.80 2.27 -10.81
CA PRO A 10 -6.98 3.09 -10.54
C PRO A 10 -8.25 2.42 -11.06
N THR A 11 -9.32 2.44 -10.26
CA THR A 11 -10.64 1.91 -10.63
C THR A 11 -11.28 2.77 -11.71
N ASN A 12 -11.20 4.08 -11.54
CA ASN A 12 -11.69 5.07 -12.49
C ASN A 12 -10.56 6.06 -12.75
N SER A 13 -9.95 6.06 -13.90
CA SER A 13 -8.77 6.86 -14.18
C SER A 13 -9.11 8.31 -14.61
N PRO A 14 -9.43 9.24 -13.68
CA PRO A 14 -9.80 10.61 -14.02
C PRO A 14 -8.67 11.39 -14.67
N TYR A 15 -7.43 10.97 -14.44
CA TYR A 15 -6.23 11.59 -15.03
C TYR A 15 -5.83 10.98 -16.38
N GLY A 16 -6.58 9.98 -16.86
CA GLY A 16 -6.34 9.30 -18.13
C GLY A 16 -5.73 7.91 -17.97
N GLY A 17 -5.43 7.25 -19.07
CA GLY A 17 -4.82 5.92 -19.09
C GLY A 17 -3.39 5.91 -18.54
N TRP A 18 -2.87 4.69 -18.33
CA TRP A 18 -1.50 4.51 -17.87
C TRP A 18 -0.47 5.29 -18.70
N PRO A 19 0.52 5.95 -18.07
CA PRO A 19 0.83 5.99 -16.65
C PRO A 19 0.13 7.14 -15.88
N ASN A 20 -0.76 7.91 -16.51
CA ASN A 20 -1.35 9.11 -15.93
C ASN A 20 -2.23 8.82 -14.70
N GLY A 21 -2.95 7.71 -14.74
CA GLY A 21 -3.79 7.27 -13.62
C GLY A 21 -3.01 6.79 -12.42
N GLY A 22 -1.73 6.52 -12.57
CA GLY A 22 -0.87 5.94 -11.54
C GLY A 22 -0.91 4.41 -11.51
N GLU A 23 0.07 3.83 -10.82
CA GLU A 23 0.22 2.42 -10.50
C GLU A 23 1.02 2.30 -9.21
N ILE A 24 0.65 1.40 -8.33
CA ILE A 24 1.37 1.13 -7.09
C ILE A 24 1.68 -0.36 -7.04
N ASP A 25 2.96 -0.70 -7.10
CA ASP A 25 3.43 -2.07 -7.02
C ASP A 25 3.94 -2.32 -5.61
N ILE A 26 3.13 -3.05 -4.80
CA ILE A 26 3.51 -3.38 -3.43
C ILE A 26 4.62 -4.42 -3.44
N MET A 27 4.56 -5.35 -4.38
CA MET A 27 5.59 -6.34 -4.62
C MET A 27 5.66 -6.68 -6.10
N GLU A 28 6.85 -6.61 -6.64
CA GLU A 28 7.25 -7.24 -7.89
C GLU A 28 8.50 -8.07 -7.66
N HIS A 29 8.59 -9.21 -8.33
CA HIS A 29 9.78 -10.04 -8.30
C HIS A 29 10.10 -10.56 -9.70
N TYR A 30 11.25 -10.16 -10.21
CA TYR A 30 11.74 -10.74 -11.46
C TYR A 30 12.49 -12.03 -11.15
N GLY A 31 12.00 -13.15 -11.63
CA GLY A 31 12.64 -14.45 -11.46
C GLY A 31 13.95 -14.61 -12.27
N CYS A 32 14.80 -13.61 -12.19
CA CYS A 32 16.06 -13.49 -12.87
C CYS A 32 17.09 -12.81 -11.98
N GLU A 33 18.15 -13.49 -11.60
CA GLU A 33 19.25 -12.94 -10.82
C GLU A 33 19.96 -11.74 -11.48
N SER A 34 19.82 -11.56 -12.79
CA SER A 34 20.47 -10.47 -13.52
C SER A 34 19.73 -9.13 -13.40
N MET A 35 18.52 -9.12 -12.85
CA MET A 35 17.71 -7.93 -12.65
C MET A 35 17.41 -7.73 -11.16
N ASN A 36 17.80 -6.58 -10.62
CA ASN A 36 17.49 -6.16 -9.25
C ASN A 36 17.95 -7.15 -8.16
N SER A 37 19.07 -7.82 -8.34
CA SER A 37 19.64 -8.82 -7.41
C SER A 37 18.75 -10.06 -7.18
N GLY A 38 17.62 -10.19 -7.87
CA GLY A 38 16.65 -11.26 -7.64
C GLY A 38 15.76 -11.05 -6.41
N ASP A 39 15.82 -9.89 -5.75
CA ASP A 39 15.01 -9.60 -4.58
C ASP A 39 13.67 -8.96 -4.98
N PRO A 40 12.58 -9.20 -4.21
CA PRO A 40 11.34 -8.48 -4.35
C PRO A 40 11.52 -6.98 -4.10
N PHE A 41 10.76 -6.16 -4.81
CA PHE A 41 10.82 -4.71 -4.69
C PHE A 41 9.43 -4.09 -4.82
N ALA A 42 9.28 -2.85 -4.34
CA ALA A 42 8.10 -2.02 -4.55
C ALA A 42 8.42 -0.88 -5.52
N THR A 43 7.41 -0.45 -6.29
CA THR A 43 7.56 0.62 -7.29
C THR A 43 6.30 1.49 -7.31
N VAL A 44 6.46 2.74 -7.75
CA VAL A 44 5.34 3.65 -7.99
C VAL A 44 5.48 4.25 -9.38
N HIS A 45 4.44 4.13 -10.20
CA HIS A 45 4.38 4.76 -11.52
C HIS A 45 3.37 5.91 -11.55
N SER A 46 3.71 6.95 -12.28
CA SER A 46 2.86 8.12 -12.52
C SER A 46 3.20 8.77 -13.85
N SER A 47 2.47 9.81 -14.24
CA SER A 47 2.80 10.58 -15.43
C SER A 47 4.24 11.11 -15.41
N MET A 48 4.74 11.47 -14.23
CA MET A 48 6.12 11.95 -14.04
C MET A 48 7.13 10.81 -13.99
N TYR A 49 6.78 9.69 -13.35
CA TYR A 49 7.66 8.56 -13.09
C TYR A 49 7.16 7.32 -13.83
N ASN A 50 7.75 7.03 -14.98
CA ASN A 50 7.39 5.86 -15.79
C ASN A 50 8.48 5.52 -16.81
N TRP A 51 8.41 4.30 -17.32
CA TRP A 51 9.36 3.78 -18.33
C TRP A 51 9.08 4.30 -19.75
N ASN A 52 7.93 4.93 -19.99
CA ASN A 52 7.49 5.36 -21.32
C ASN A 52 7.74 6.86 -21.55
N GLY A 53 8.98 7.31 -21.32
CA GLY A 53 9.41 8.68 -21.56
C GLY A 53 9.37 9.61 -20.36
N GLY A 54 9.01 9.12 -19.18
CA GLY A 54 9.11 9.84 -17.90
C GLY A 54 10.49 9.73 -17.25
N ILE A 55 10.57 10.18 -16.02
CA ILE A 55 11.70 9.91 -15.13
C ILE A 55 11.61 8.45 -14.68
N GLN A 56 12.76 7.78 -14.49
CA GLN A 56 12.76 6.42 -13.97
C GLN A 56 11.96 6.33 -12.67
N PRO A 57 11.04 5.36 -12.55
CA PRO A 57 10.25 5.16 -11.33
C PRO A 57 11.14 4.87 -10.12
N PRO A 58 10.79 5.38 -8.95
CA PRO A 58 11.48 4.99 -7.72
C PRO A 58 11.18 3.53 -7.41
N SER A 59 12.22 2.76 -7.10
CA SER A 59 12.10 1.37 -6.65
C SER A 59 12.67 1.23 -5.25
N TYR A 60 11.99 0.48 -4.40
CA TYR A 60 12.29 0.31 -2.99
C TYR A 60 12.63 -1.14 -2.70
N TYR A 61 13.74 -1.37 -2.01
CA TYR A 61 14.28 -2.69 -1.68
C TYR A 61 14.59 -2.78 -0.20
N LEU A 62 14.55 -3.99 0.35
CA LEU A 62 15.24 -4.25 1.62
C LEU A 62 16.75 -4.36 1.37
N ASN A 63 17.55 -3.91 2.36
CA ASN A 63 19.00 -4.09 2.37
C ASN A 63 19.42 -5.47 2.91
N GLN A 64 18.62 -6.49 2.63
CA GLN A 64 18.86 -7.88 3.02
C GLN A 64 18.23 -8.82 2.00
N GLU A 65 18.82 -9.99 1.81
CA GLU A 65 18.29 -11.03 0.93
C GLU A 65 16.97 -11.59 1.47
N ILE A 66 16.02 -11.84 0.59
CA ILE A 66 14.69 -12.40 0.90
C ILE A 66 14.61 -13.80 0.30
N ASP A 67 14.33 -14.82 1.12
CA ASP A 67 14.10 -16.18 0.62
C ASP A 67 12.71 -16.30 0.01
N THR A 68 12.60 -16.09 -1.29
CA THR A 68 11.34 -16.14 -2.04
C THR A 68 10.68 -17.53 -2.12
N ASN A 69 11.25 -18.56 -1.46
CA ASN A 69 10.59 -19.86 -1.29
C ASN A 69 9.74 -19.93 0.00
N GLU A 70 9.81 -18.92 0.84
CA GLU A 70 9.01 -18.82 2.06
C GLU A 70 7.88 -17.80 1.86
N PHE A 71 6.86 -17.86 2.74
CA PHE A 71 5.82 -16.83 2.77
C PHE A 71 6.33 -15.58 3.48
N HIS A 72 6.04 -14.43 2.89
CA HIS A 72 6.38 -13.11 3.43
C HIS A 72 5.15 -12.22 3.42
N ASP A 73 5.05 -11.34 4.39
CA ASP A 73 4.06 -10.26 4.41
C ASP A 73 4.59 -9.07 3.60
N TYR A 74 3.95 -8.79 2.45
CA TYR A 74 4.22 -7.59 1.65
C TYR A 74 3.17 -6.55 1.99
N GLU A 75 3.60 -5.41 2.48
CA GLU A 75 2.72 -4.44 3.12
C GLU A 75 2.90 -3.04 2.53
N MET A 76 1.81 -2.29 2.51
CA MET A 76 1.78 -0.89 2.14
C MET A 76 0.93 -0.11 3.13
N GLU A 77 1.46 1.00 3.62
CA GLU A 77 0.69 2.06 4.26
C GLU A 77 0.47 3.18 3.26
N TRP A 78 -0.77 3.56 3.04
CA TRP A 78 -1.12 4.61 2.10
C TRP A 78 -1.94 5.69 2.79
N SER A 79 -1.38 6.89 2.84
CA SER A 79 -2.01 8.09 3.39
C SER A 79 -2.30 9.12 2.28
N GLU A 80 -2.89 10.23 2.65
CA GLU A 80 -3.07 11.38 1.74
C GLU A 80 -1.73 11.94 1.22
N ASN A 81 -0.64 11.76 1.97
CA ASN A 81 0.63 12.46 1.74
C ASN A 81 1.81 11.53 1.41
N ASP A 82 1.69 10.23 1.68
CA ASP A 82 2.76 9.28 1.46
C ASP A 82 2.26 7.85 1.23
N ILE A 83 3.12 7.06 0.59
CA ILE A 83 2.98 5.60 0.46
C ILE A 83 4.27 4.99 0.98
N LYS A 84 4.17 4.13 2.00
CA LYS A 84 5.28 3.42 2.61
C LYS A 84 5.19 1.94 2.31
N PHE A 85 6.32 1.30 2.12
CA PHE A 85 6.42 -0.11 1.78
C PHE A 85 7.23 -0.87 2.81
N TYR A 86 6.81 -2.12 3.08
CA TYR A 86 7.45 -3.01 4.03
C TYR A 86 7.44 -4.45 3.53
N ILE A 87 8.39 -5.25 4.00
CA ILE A 87 8.37 -6.73 3.92
C ILE A 87 8.59 -7.24 5.34
N ASP A 88 7.67 -8.08 5.85
CA ASP A 88 7.70 -8.63 7.22
C ASP A 88 7.89 -7.54 8.28
N GLY A 89 7.17 -6.42 8.13
CA GLY A 89 7.29 -5.24 8.99
C GLY A 89 8.60 -4.45 8.85
N ASN A 90 9.53 -4.88 7.98
CA ASN A 90 10.79 -4.17 7.76
C ASN A 90 10.59 -3.10 6.66
N TYR A 91 10.90 -1.86 7.00
CA TYR A 91 10.72 -0.71 6.14
C TYR A 91 11.63 -0.74 4.91
N MET A 92 11.04 -0.57 3.72
CA MET A 92 11.73 -0.50 2.43
C MET A 92 11.95 0.93 1.97
N GLY A 93 10.95 1.79 2.10
CA GLY A 93 11.00 3.18 1.63
C GLY A 93 9.66 3.86 1.60
N THR A 94 9.68 5.17 1.29
CA THR A 94 8.49 6.01 1.20
C THR A 94 8.47 6.81 -0.09
N TYR A 95 7.33 6.78 -0.76
CA TYR A 95 7.00 7.71 -1.84
C TYR A 95 6.20 8.87 -1.28
N PHE A 96 6.74 10.09 -1.37
CA PHE A 96 6.11 11.28 -0.81
C PHE A 96 5.34 12.06 -1.87
N LYS A 97 4.16 12.56 -1.50
CA LYS A 97 3.46 13.60 -2.24
C LYS A 97 4.26 14.88 -2.24
N THR A 98 4.40 15.48 -3.41
CA THR A 98 5.05 16.78 -3.58
C THR A 98 4.06 17.80 -4.14
N ASN A 99 4.46 19.06 -4.24
CA ASN A 99 3.63 20.12 -4.85
C ASN A 99 3.67 20.08 -6.39
N SER A 100 3.99 18.94 -7.01
CA SER A 100 4.13 18.79 -8.47
C SER A 100 2.82 18.40 -9.18
N GLY A 101 1.71 18.37 -8.45
CA GLY A 101 0.38 18.07 -8.99
C GLY A 101 0.12 16.59 -9.25
N TRP A 102 -0.99 16.29 -9.95
CA TRP A 102 -1.43 14.93 -10.24
C TRP A 102 -0.43 14.13 -11.10
N GLN A 103 0.41 14.79 -11.85
CA GLN A 103 1.45 14.12 -12.64
C GLN A 103 2.44 13.34 -11.77
N GLN A 104 2.63 13.80 -10.53
CA GLN A 104 3.48 13.14 -9.55
C GLN A 104 2.62 12.33 -8.57
N TRP A 105 1.44 12.82 -8.17
CA TRP A 105 0.58 12.20 -7.18
C TRP A 105 -0.84 11.97 -7.71
N PRO A 106 -1.09 10.93 -8.53
CA PRO A 106 -2.44 10.55 -8.95
C PRO A 106 -3.16 9.65 -7.94
N PHE A 107 -2.62 9.49 -6.73
CA PHE A 107 -3.04 8.54 -5.70
C PHE A 107 -4.08 9.13 -4.73
N ASP A 108 -4.97 9.98 -5.22
CA ASP A 108 -6.10 10.60 -4.52
C ASP A 108 -7.46 10.09 -5.05
N GLN A 109 -7.47 8.85 -5.52
CA GLN A 109 -8.61 8.19 -6.15
C GLN A 109 -8.65 6.71 -5.73
N GLU A 110 -9.74 6.02 -6.07
CA GLU A 110 -9.90 4.60 -5.81
C GLU A 110 -8.98 3.75 -6.69
N PHE A 111 -8.35 2.76 -6.08
CA PHE A 111 -7.53 1.74 -6.73
C PHE A 111 -8.09 0.35 -6.45
N HIS A 112 -7.86 -0.58 -7.34
CA HIS A 112 -8.18 -1.99 -7.14
C HIS A 112 -6.92 -2.85 -7.14
N ILE A 113 -6.96 -3.91 -6.35
CA ILE A 113 -5.86 -4.85 -6.15
C ILE A 113 -5.80 -5.83 -7.32
N ILE A 114 -4.59 -6.12 -7.77
CA ILE A 114 -4.28 -7.12 -8.80
C ILE A 114 -3.21 -8.06 -8.26
N LEU A 115 -3.42 -9.36 -8.45
CA LEU A 115 -2.46 -10.42 -8.18
C LEU A 115 -2.26 -11.21 -9.46
N ASN A 116 -1.02 -11.36 -9.90
CA ASN A 116 -0.72 -12.15 -11.09
C ASN A 116 0.65 -12.83 -11.04
N LEU A 117 0.81 -13.83 -11.88
CA LEU A 117 2.08 -14.43 -12.22
C LEU A 117 2.25 -14.34 -13.74
N ALA A 118 2.98 -13.34 -14.22
CA ALA A 118 3.33 -13.24 -15.61
C ALA A 118 4.49 -14.21 -15.96
N ILE A 119 4.52 -14.62 -17.22
CA ILE A 119 5.56 -15.53 -17.73
C ILE A 119 6.21 -14.89 -18.95
N GLY A 120 7.50 -14.71 -18.89
CA GLY A 120 8.29 -14.10 -19.93
C GLY A 120 7.93 -12.63 -20.16
N SER A 121 8.91 -11.82 -20.41
CA SER A 121 8.73 -10.41 -20.75
C SER A 121 9.91 -9.96 -21.61
N SER A 122 9.67 -9.05 -22.55
CA SER A 122 10.75 -8.38 -23.27
C SER A 122 11.60 -7.47 -22.36
N TYR A 123 11.10 -7.14 -21.19
CA TYR A 123 11.83 -6.39 -20.16
C TYR A 123 12.74 -7.27 -19.31
N MET A 124 12.41 -8.57 -19.18
CA MET A 124 13.25 -9.52 -18.46
C MET A 124 14.37 -10.02 -19.38
N ALA A 125 15.62 -9.83 -18.97
CA ALA A 125 16.79 -10.28 -19.69
C ALA A 125 16.98 -11.82 -19.64
N CYS A 126 16.16 -12.53 -18.89
CA CYS A 126 16.23 -13.99 -18.74
C CYS A 126 15.22 -14.72 -19.61
N THR A 127 15.65 -15.86 -20.13
CA THR A 127 14.82 -16.77 -20.90
C THR A 127 13.91 -17.58 -19.99
N THR A 128 12.69 -17.83 -20.45
CA THR A 128 11.79 -18.78 -19.80
C THR A 128 12.27 -20.21 -20.07
N GLU A 129 12.59 -20.94 -19.01
CA GLU A 129 12.98 -22.35 -19.12
C GLU A 129 11.74 -23.26 -18.95
N ASN A 130 11.29 -23.85 -20.05
CA ASN A 130 10.05 -24.66 -20.09
C ASN A 130 10.07 -25.87 -19.14
N ASN A 131 11.24 -26.41 -18.81
CA ASN A 131 11.41 -27.54 -17.89
C ASN A 131 11.19 -27.17 -16.42
N LEU A 132 11.12 -25.87 -16.09
CA LEU A 132 10.84 -25.39 -14.73
C LEU A 132 9.33 -25.22 -14.45
N PHE A 133 8.45 -25.45 -15.44
CA PHE A 133 6.99 -25.34 -15.28
C PHE A 133 6.35 -26.68 -14.93
N PRO A 134 5.23 -26.68 -14.20
CA PRO A 134 4.44 -25.51 -13.77
C PRO A 134 5.09 -24.72 -12.63
N GLN A 135 4.90 -23.39 -12.64
CA GLN A 135 5.20 -22.48 -11.55
C GLN A 135 3.92 -21.93 -10.93
N LYS A 136 3.96 -21.47 -9.68
CA LYS A 136 2.81 -20.91 -8.96
C LYS A 136 3.22 -19.70 -8.13
N LEU A 137 2.31 -18.76 -8.00
CA LEU A 137 2.27 -17.78 -6.93
C LEU A 137 1.26 -18.28 -5.91
N GLU A 138 1.66 -18.46 -4.69
CA GLU A 138 0.78 -18.86 -3.58
C GLU A 138 0.49 -17.62 -2.72
N VAL A 139 -0.78 -17.38 -2.45
CA VAL A 139 -1.24 -16.27 -1.62
C VAL A 139 -2.09 -16.84 -0.50
N ASP A 140 -1.68 -16.65 0.74
CA ASP A 140 -2.41 -17.13 1.91
C ASP A 140 -3.57 -16.20 2.23
N TYR A 141 -3.32 -14.89 2.26
CA TYR A 141 -4.37 -13.89 2.48
C TYR A 141 -4.04 -12.55 1.80
N VAL A 142 -5.09 -11.75 1.63
CA VAL A 142 -5.00 -10.30 1.37
C VAL A 142 -5.87 -9.61 2.40
N ARG A 143 -5.35 -8.62 3.09
CA ARG A 143 -6.06 -7.84 4.09
C ARG A 143 -5.94 -6.36 3.77
N VAL A 144 -7.04 -5.64 3.93
CA VAL A 144 -7.10 -4.19 3.81
C VAL A 144 -7.61 -3.64 5.14
N PHE A 145 -6.83 -2.74 5.71
CA PHE A 145 -7.18 -2.05 6.94
C PHE A 145 -7.36 -0.57 6.61
N GLN A 146 -8.36 0.04 7.17
CA GLN A 146 -8.42 1.48 7.22
C GLN A 146 -7.59 1.91 8.43
N LEU A 147 -6.60 2.79 8.20
CA LEU A 147 -5.95 3.47 9.30
C LEU A 147 -7.05 4.27 10.00
N GLY A 148 -7.38 3.89 11.21
CA GLY A 148 -8.26 4.69 12.05
C GLY A 148 -7.64 6.07 12.23
N ASP A 149 -8.44 7.05 12.46
CA ASP A 149 -8.08 8.47 12.65
C ASP A 149 -7.18 8.72 13.88
N GLY A 150 -6.33 7.77 14.20
CA GLY A 150 -5.50 7.76 15.40
C GLY A 150 -6.18 7.20 16.65
N CYS A 151 -7.35 6.60 16.49
CA CYS A 151 -8.17 6.09 17.58
C CYS A 151 -7.98 4.59 17.89
N GLY A 152 -7.03 3.90 17.28
CA GLY A 152 -6.80 2.47 17.54
C GLY A 152 -8.03 1.61 17.21
N LEU A 153 -8.78 1.18 18.22
CA LEU A 153 -10.08 0.52 18.07
C LEU A 153 -11.18 1.58 18.11
N ASP A 154 -12.15 1.53 17.19
CA ASP A 154 -13.33 2.38 17.24
C ASP A 154 -14.02 2.28 18.61
N GLY A 155 -14.11 3.40 19.32
CA GLY A 155 -14.64 3.44 20.67
C GLY A 155 -13.62 3.24 21.80
N ASP A 156 -12.35 3.03 21.50
CA ASP A 156 -11.26 3.04 22.48
C ASP A 156 -10.77 4.48 22.69
N ILE A 157 -11.48 5.19 23.54
CA ILE A 157 -11.31 6.62 23.75
C ILE A 157 -10.06 6.94 24.56
N ASN A 158 -9.67 6.05 25.46
CA ASN A 158 -8.48 6.21 26.31
C ASN A 158 -7.21 5.61 25.68
N GLN A 159 -7.34 4.95 24.53
CA GLN A 159 -6.26 4.30 23.78
C GLN A 159 -5.50 3.23 24.57
N ASP A 160 -6.24 2.46 25.40
CA ASP A 160 -5.66 1.35 26.18
C ASP A 160 -5.75 -0.01 25.45
N ASN A 161 -6.24 -0.01 24.20
CA ASN A 161 -6.51 -1.17 23.33
C ASN A 161 -7.67 -2.06 23.79
N PHE A 162 -8.57 -1.55 24.67
CA PHE A 162 -9.78 -2.24 25.08
C PHE A 162 -10.97 -1.30 24.98
N VAL A 163 -11.99 -1.66 24.21
CA VAL A 163 -13.27 -0.95 24.23
C VAL A 163 -14.10 -1.46 25.41
N ASN A 164 -14.28 -0.63 26.41
CA ASN A 164 -14.95 -1.00 27.65
C ASN A 164 -15.72 0.17 28.31
N VAL A 165 -16.23 -0.03 29.51
CA VAL A 165 -17.03 0.98 30.23
C VAL A 165 -16.27 2.29 30.51
N THR A 166 -14.93 2.25 30.58
CA THR A 166 -14.12 3.45 30.81
C THR A 166 -14.22 4.41 29.65
N ASP A 167 -14.26 3.90 28.43
CA ASP A 167 -14.42 4.68 27.21
C ASP A 167 -15.79 5.34 27.14
N VAL A 168 -16.84 4.62 27.52
CA VAL A 168 -18.19 5.15 27.61
C VAL A 168 -18.27 6.30 28.63
N VAL A 169 -17.60 6.18 29.77
CA VAL A 169 -17.55 7.23 30.79
C VAL A 169 -16.80 8.47 30.27
N LEU A 170 -15.72 8.28 29.53
CA LEU A 170 -14.94 9.37 28.91
C LEU A 170 -15.77 10.09 27.82
N LEU A 171 -16.47 9.34 26.97
CA LEU A 171 -17.37 9.89 25.97
C LEU A 171 -18.46 10.75 26.59
N ILE A 172 -19.16 10.22 27.58
CA ILE A 172 -20.23 10.96 28.31
C ILE A 172 -19.65 12.22 28.97
N SER A 173 -18.46 12.11 29.58
CA SER A 173 -17.82 13.25 30.23
C SER A 173 -17.47 14.36 29.24
N SER A 174 -16.99 14.00 28.04
CA SER A 174 -16.70 14.95 26.96
C SER A 174 -17.96 15.66 26.47
N ILE A 175 -19.04 14.91 26.25
CA ILE A 175 -20.32 15.46 25.82
C ILE A 175 -20.90 16.44 26.89
N LEU A 176 -20.83 16.08 28.17
CA LEU A 176 -21.35 16.88 29.25
C LEU A 176 -20.52 18.13 29.56
N SER A 177 -19.21 18.08 29.33
CA SER A 177 -18.32 19.24 29.54
C SER A 177 -18.42 20.28 28.42
N GLY A 178 -19.03 19.93 27.29
CA GLY A 178 -19.07 20.79 26.09
C GLY A 178 -17.68 21.07 25.56
N ASP A 179 -16.75 20.13 25.74
CA ASP A 179 -15.39 20.24 25.24
C ASP A 179 -15.42 20.21 23.71
N ASN A 180 -15.13 21.36 23.09
CA ASN A 180 -15.07 21.52 21.65
C ASN A 180 -13.74 21.03 21.04
N ASN A 181 -12.89 20.37 21.80
CA ASN A 181 -11.76 19.63 21.25
C ASN A 181 -12.30 18.38 20.56
N PHE A 182 -12.64 18.55 19.29
CA PHE A 182 -13.08 17.46 18.44
C PHE A 182 -11.95 16.42 18.35
N ASN A 183 -12.12 15.33 19.08
CA ASN A 183 -11.29 14.13 18.89
C ASN A 183 -12.14 13.14 18.12
N LEU A 184 -11.69 12.76 16.92
CA LEU A 184 -12.38 11.82 16.03
C LEU A 184 -12.73 10.50 16.72
N CYS A 185 -11.99 10.12 17.78
CA CYS A 185 -12.26 8.92 18.58
C CYS A 185 -13.64 8.96 19.30
N TYR A 186 -14.26 10.12 19.41
CA TYR A 186 -15.59 10.28 19.97
C TYR A 186 -16.72 10.26 18.92
N ASP A 187 -16.37 10.29 17.63
CA ASP A 187 -17.33 10.24 16.52
C ASP A 187 -17.52 8.79 16.05
N LEU A 188 -18.33 8.04 16.80
CA LEU A 188 -18.53 6.60 16.57
C LEU A 188 -19.30 6.26 15.29
N ASN A 189 -19.98 7.23 14.69
CA ASN A 189 -20.78 7.05 13.47
C ASN A 189 -20.22 7.78 12.24
N ASN A 190 -19.06 8.44 12.38
CA ASN A 190 -18.37 9.21 11.35
C ASN A 190 -19.24 10.30 10.68
N ASP A 191 -20.11 10.96 11.47
CA ASP A 191 -20.95 12.06 10.98
C ASP A 191 -20.36 13.45 11.24
N SER A 192 -19.14 13.52 11.74
CA SER A 192 -18.40 14.72 12.15
C SER A 192 -19.03 15.44 13.35
N GLN A 193 -19.79 14.73 14.19
CA GLN A 193 -20.38 15.23 15.43
C GLN A 193 -20.14 14.23 16.57
N ILE A 194 -19.88 14.76 17.78
CA ILE A 194 -19.83 13.92 18.98
C ILE A 194 -21.25 13.83 19.52
N ASN A 195 -21.91 12.71 19.30
CA ASN A 195 -23.26 12.44 19.82
C ASN A 195 -23.40 10.94 20.16
N VAL A 196 -24.53 10.59 20.78
CA VAL A 196 -24.87 9.21 21.15
C VAL A 196 -26.04 8.74 20.29
#